data_7542311913cef39f07e5528cf5b11f1b
#
_entry.id   7542311913cef39f07e5528cf5b11f1b
#
_cell.length_a   1.000
_cell.length_b   1.000
_cell.length_c   1.000
_cell.angle_alpha   90.00
_cell.angle_beta   90.00
_cell.angle_gamma   90.00
#
_symmetry.space_group_name_H-M   'P 1'
#
loop_
_entity.id
_entity.type
_entity.pdbx_description
1 polymer ?
#
loop_
_entity_poly.entity_id
_entity_poly.type
_entity_poly.pdbx_seq_one_letter_code
_entity_poly.pdbx_strand_id
1 'polypeptide(L)'
;VSAGTNGESRRNPKWAARRRTIIDTSAHVFARQGYHATGIMELCAANELGKGALYHYIGSKEELLAAIHDRVMDEVMAGADRVAEAGGTPSEQLTLLGDELLDVIHRYPDHVWVFLHEFPALTGERVERFRLRRRAYERRVEDVLRAGVESGEFRQVDPWLAARAWLGMHNYTYLWLKPGGGLTARDVARPFAEIFIRGVSGPGR
;
A
#
# COMPACT_ATOMS: atom_id res chain seq x y z
N VAL A 1 -24.96 25.79 19.30
CA VAL A 1 -25.37 24.37 19.41
C VAL A 1 -25.31 23.75 18.01
N SER A 2 -24.21 23.14 17.60
CA SER A 2 -24.19 22.26 16.39
C SER A 2 -22.88 21.48 16.27
N ALA A 3 -22.48 20.77 17.30
CA ALA A 3 -21.30 19.90 17.26
C ALA A 3 -21.62 18.38 17.23
N GLY A 4 -22.91 18.01 17.28
CA GLY A 4 -23.34 16.60 17.42
C GLY A 4 -23.44 15.78 16.13
N THR A 5 -23.67 16.42 14.98
CA THR A 5 -24.05 15.72 13.73
C THR A 5 -22.87 15.10 12.96
N ASN A 6 -21.65 15.58 13.15
CA ASN A 6 -20.48 15.15 12.36
C ASN A 6 -19.88 13.79 12.84
N GLY A 7 -20.01 13.46 14.13
CA GLY A 7 -19.50 12.22 14.71
C GLY A 7 -20.39 11.00 14.42
N GLU A 8 -21.70 11.16 14.43
CA GLU A 8 -22.67 10.09 14.15
C GLU A 8 -22.70 9.73 12.65
N SER A 9 -22.56 10.71 11.76
CA SER A 9 -22.48 10.49 10.31
C SER A 9 -21.28 9.62 9.93
N ARG A 10 -20.13 9.82 10.56
CA ARG A 10 -18.90 9.03 10.31
C ARG A 10 -18.97 7.58 10.78
N ARG A 11 -19.88 7.24 11.71
CA ARG A 11 -20.13 5.87 12.19
C ARG A 11 -21.16 5.11 11.34
N ASN A 12 -21.84 5.79 10.40
CA ASN A 12 -22.84 5.15 9.54
C ASN A 12 -22.15 4.31 8.46
N PRO A 13 -22.49 3.00 8.32
CA PRO A 13 -21.93 2.11 7.30
C PRO A 13 -22.10 2.63 5.86
N LYS A 14 -23.23 3.28 5.57
CA LYS A 14 -23.50 3.87 4.24
C LYS A 14 -22.57 5.05 3.97
N TRP A 15 -22.31 5.89 4.98
CA TRP A 15 -21.35 6.98 4.86
C TRP A 15 -19.94 6.46 4.61
N ALA A 16 -19.51 5.44 5.38
CA ALA A 16 -18.19 4.83 5.21
C ALA A 16 -18.01 4.18 3.83
N ALA A 17 -19.04 3.49 3.33
CA ALA A 17 -19.03 2.90 1.99
C ALA A 17 -18.93 3.99 0.91
N ARG A 18 -19.73 5.06 1.00
CA ARG A 18 -19.69 6.18 0.03
C ARG A 18 -18.33 6.88 0.07
N ARG A 19 -17.78 7.10 1.27
CA ARG A 19 -16.43 7.69 1.41
C ARG A 19 -15.36 6.82 0.75
N ARG A 20 -15.42 5.50 0.89
CA ARG A 20 -14.49 4.59 0.17
C ARG A 20 -14.59 4.76 -1.33
N THR A 21 -15.81 4.75 -1.90
CA THR A 21 -16.01 4.97 -3.34
C THR A 21 -15.39 6.31 -3.79
N ILE A 22 -15.55 7.38 -3.00
CA ILE A 22 -14.98 8.70 -3.32
C ILE A 22 -13.44 8.63 -3.32
N ILE A 23 -12.84 7.95 -2.34
CA ILE A 23 -11.39 7.75 -2.28
C ILE A 23 -10.90 6.96 -3.51
N ASP A 24 -11.58 5.87 -3.86
CA ASP A 24 -11.21 5.00 -4.98
C ASP A 24 -11.33 5.75 -6.33
N THR A 25 -12.44 6.45 -6.56
CA THR A 25 -12.62 7.30 -7.76
C THR A 25 -11.56 8.41 -7.84
N SER A 26 -11.27 9.04 -6.71
CA SER A 26 -10.29 10.14 -6.69
C SER A 26 -8.85 9.64 -6.87
N ALA A 27 -8.52 8.45 -6.40
CA ALA A 27 -7.24 7.81 -6.68
C ALA A 27 -7.04 7.60 -8.19
N HIS A 28 -8.09 7.18 -8.91
CA HIS A 28 -8.07 7.06 -10.36
C HIS A 28 -7.79 8.41 -11.05
N VAL A 29 -8.44 9.48 -10.62
CA VAL A 29 -8.21 10.84 -11.17
C VAL A 29 -6.77 11.29 -10.92
N PHE A 30 -6.27 11.15 -9.68
CA PHE A 30 -4.90 11.53 -9.34
C PHE A 30 -3.85 10.69 -10.09
N ALA A 31 -4.08 9.40 -10.27
CA ALA A 31 -3.16 8.54 -11.02
C ALA A 31 -3.04 8.92 -12.51
N ARG A 32 -4.09 9.49 -13.10
CA ARG A 32 -4.11 9.89 -14.51
C ARG A 32 -3.58 11.30 -14.78
N GLN A 33 -3.85 12.22 -13.88
CA GLN A 33 -3.59 13.66 -14.10
C GLN A 33 -2.54 14.23 -13.16
N GLY A 34 -2.22 13.51 -12.07
CA GLY A 34 -1.39 14.01 -10.98
C GLY A 34 -2.20 14.79 -9.94
N TYR A 35 -1.72 14.76 -8.70
CA TYR A 35 -2.38 15.44 -7.59
C TYR A 35 -2.46 16.97 -7.80
N HIS A 36 -1.34 17.61 -8.16
CA HIS A 36 -1.29 19.07 -8.29
C HIS A 36 -2.17 19.60 -9.43
N ALA A 37 -2.22 18.90 -10.54
CA ALA A 37 -3.01 19.29 -11.71
C ALA A 37 -4.53 19.09 -11.53
N THR A 38 -4.95 18.22 -10.61
CA THR A 38 -6.38 17.93 -10.38
C THR A 38 -7.04 19.02 -9.54
N GLY A 39 -8.08 19.65 -10.05
CA GLY A 39 -8.89 20.62 -9.34
C GLY A 39 -10.05 20.01 -8.53
N ILE A 40 -10.60 20.74 -7.56
CA ILE A 40 -11.77 20.29 -6.76
C ILE A 40 -13.00 20.05 -7.65
N MET A 41 -13.19 20.85 -8.71
CA MET A 41 -14.34 20.69 -9.61
C MET A 41 -14.27 19.41 -10.42
N GLU A 42 -13.08 18.97 -10.79
CA GLU A 42 -12.86 17.68 -11.46
C GLU A 42 -13.18 16.50 -10.53
N LEU A 43 -12.75 16.60 -9.26
CA LEU A 43 -13.10 15.61 -8.23
C LEU A 43 -14.61 15.56 -7.98
N CYS A 44 -15.29 16.73 -7.98
CA CYS A 44 -16.74 16.82 -7.90
C CYS A 44 -17.42 16.11 -9.07
N ALA A 45 -16.98 16.40 -10.29
CA ALA A 45 -17.52 15.78 -11.50
C ALA A 45 -17.31 14.27 -11.52
N ALA A 46 -16.09 13.79 -11.22
CA ALA A 46 -15.75 12.37 -11.19
C ALA A 46 -16.54 11.57 -10.14
N ASN A 47 -16.93 12.21 -9.04
CA ASN A 47 -17.68 11.59 -7.94
C ASN A 47 -19.19 11.86 -8.01
N GLU A 48 -19.68 12.61 -8.99
CA GLU A 48 -21.07 13.05 -9.12
C GLU A 48 -21.57 13.76 -7.85
N LEU A 49 -20.76 14.68 -7.31
CA LEU A 49 -21.03 15.40 -6.08
C LEU A 49 -20.88 16.91 -6.27
N GLY A 50 -21.73 17.67 -5.57
CA GLY A 50 -21.50 19.10 -5.37
C GLY A 50 -20.33 19.33 -4.40
N LYS A 51 -19.69 20.53 -4.50
CA LYS A 51 -18.51 20.91 -3.71
C LYS A 51 -18.71 20.73 -2.20
N GLY A 52 -19.85 21.15 -1.66
CA GLY A 52 -20.14 21.00 -0.22
C GLY A 52 -20.23 19.54 0.21
N ALA A 53 -20.88 18.69 -0.61
CA ALA A 53 -21.00 17.26 -0.33
C ALA A 53 -19.64 16.56 -0.41
N LEU A 54 -18.79 16.90 -1.39
CA LEU A 54 -17.44 16.35 -1.48
C LEU A 54 -16.64 16.68 -0.22
N TYR A 55 -16.58 17.93 0.18
CA TYR A 55 -15.86 18.34 1.40
C TYR A 55 -16.38 17.69 2.68
N HIS A 56 -17.68 17.40 2.75
CA HIS A 56 -18.26 16.66 3.88
C HIS A 56 -17.63 15.26 4.03
N TYR A 57 -17.30 14.58 2.92
CA TYR A 57 -16.68 13.26 2.94
C TYR A 57 -15.15 13.30 3.10
N ILE A 58 -14.47 14.24 2.47
CA ILE A 58 -13.00 14.25 2.37
C ILE A 58 -12.31 15.24 3.30
N GLY A 59 -13.03 16.25 3.81
CA GLY A 59 -12.42 17.35 4.57
C GLY A 59 -11.66 18.32 3.67
N SER A 60 -10.52 17.92 3.15
CA SER A 60 -9.70 18.68 2.21
C SER A 60 -9.12 17.79 1.11
N LYS A 61 -8.59 18.40 0.04
CA LYS A 61 -7.89 17.66 -1.02
C LYS A 61 -6.65 16.94 -0.47
N GLU A 62 -5.95 17.54 0.47
CA GLU A 62 -4.79 16.93 1.13
C GLU A 62 -5.20 15.78 2.07
N GLU A 63 -6.34 15.91 2.77
CA GLU A 63 -6.89 14.79 3.56
C GLU A 63 -7.33 13.63 2.68
N LEU A 64 -7.86 13.92 1.48
CA LEU A 64 -8.16 12.90 0.49
C LEU A 64 -6.90 12.18 0.01
N LEU A 65 -5.83 12.91 -0.29
CA LEU A 65 -4.54 12.32 -0.65
C LEU A 65 -4.00 11.43 0.48
N ALA A 66 -4.03 11.92 1.71
CA ALA A 66 -3.63 11.12 2.87
C ALA A 66 -4.48 9.86 3.04
N ALA A 67 -5.79 9.94 2.79
CA ALA A 67 -6.68 8.78 2.86
C ALA A 67 -6.38 7.72 1.77
N ILE A 68 -5.95 8.14 0.58
CA ILE A 68 -5.49 7.22 -0.47
C ILE A 68 -4.21 6.49 -0.03
N HIS A 69 -3.25 7.20 0.56
CA HIS A 69 -2.04 6.61 1.11
C HIS A 69 -2.33 5.65 2.28
N ASP A 70 -3.22 6.06 3.19
CA ASP A 70 -3.64 5.23 4.31
C ASP A 70 -4.29 3.93 3.83
N ARG A 71 -5.09 3.98 2.74
CA ARG A 71 -5.71 2.79 2.15
C ARG A 71 -4.69 1.74 1.74
N VAL A 72 -3.61 2.12 1.05
CA VAL A 72 -2.52 1.20 0.68
C VAL A 72 -1.85 0.65 1.92
N MET A 73 -1.52 1.52 2.88
CA MET A 73 -0.83 1.10 4.11
C MET A 73 -1.69 0.18 4.99
N ASP A 74 -3.02 0.38 5.04
CA ASP A 74 -3.93 -0.49 5.77
C ASP A 74 -3.93 -1.90 5.18
N GLU A 75 -3.99 -2.03 3.85
CA GLU A 75 -4.01 -3.31 3.16
C GLU A 75 -2.68 -4.06 3.29
N VAL A 76 -1.53 -3.41 3.04
CA VAL A 76 -0.23 -4.08 3.15
C VAL A 76 0.12 -4.45 4.59
N MET A 77 -0.25 -3.63 5.58
CA MET A 77 -0.04 -3.97 7.00
C MET A 77 -0.93 -5.13 7.45
N ALA A 78 -2.20 -5.13 7.04
CA ALA A 78 -3.09 -6.26 7.33
C ALA A 78 -2.57 -7.57 6.71
N GLY A 79 -2.00 -7.52 5.50
CA GLY A 79 -1.32 -8.66 4.88
C GLY A 79 -0.13 -9.13 5.70
N ALA A 80 0.74 -8.20 6.12
CA ALA A 80 1.91 -8.53 6.94
C ALA A 80 1.52 -9.11 8.31
N ASP A 81 0.43 -8.63 8.92
CA ASP A 81 -0.06 -9.18 10.18
C ASP A 81 -0.58 -10.62 10.00
N ARG A 82 -1.33 -10.92 8.91
CA ARG A 82 -1.73 -12.30 8.57
C ARG A 82 -0.53 -13.23 8.41
N VAL A 83 0.53 -12.78 7.74
CA VAL A 83 1.76 -13.57 7.57
C VAL A 83 2.43 -13.83 8.91
N ALA A 84 2.52 -12.83 9.78
CA ALA A 84 3.10 -12.98 11.11
C ALA A 84 2.29 -13.97 12.00
N GLU A 85 0.95 -13.92 11.91
CA GLU A 85 0.05 -14.83 12.62
C GLU A 85 0.16 -16.28 12.11
N ALA A 86 0.35 -16.46 10.79
CA ALA A 86 0.53 -17.77 10.18
C ALA A 86 1.87 -18.42 10.59
N GLY A 87 2.88 -17.61 10.89
CA GLY A 87 4.22 -18.11 11.24
C GLY A 87 4.94 -18.75 10.04
N GLY A 88 5.77 -19.76 10.32
CA GLY A 88 6.54 -20.47 9.31
C GLY A 88 8.01 -20.05 9.24
N THR A 89 8.75 -20.65 8.32
CA THR A 89 10.16 -20.33 8.08
C THR A 89 10.33 -18.94 7.47
N PRO A 90 11.49 -18.30 7.58
CA PRO A 90 11.78 -17.03 6.92
C PRO A 90 11.50 -17.04 5.41
N SER A 91 11.81 -18.11 4.70
CA SER A 91 11.51 -18.27 3.26
C SER A 91 10.01 -18.30 2.98
N GLU A 92 9.25 -19.04 3.80
CA GLU A 92 7.78 -19.08 3.69
C GLU A 92 7.16 -17.72 3.96
N GLN A 93 7.61 -17.03 5.01
CA GLN A 93 7.12 -15.68 5.34
C GLN A 93 7.44 -14.66 4.24
N LEU A 94 8.65 -14.66 3.65
CA LEU A 94 8.98 -13.79 2.52
C LEU A 94 8.11 -14.08 1.30
N THR A 95 7.82 -15.34 1.02
CA THR A 95 6.94 -15.74 -0.08
C THR A 95 5.52 -15.20 0.14
N LEU A 96 4.97 -15.40 1.33
CA LEU A 96 3.63 -14.91 1.68
C LEU A 96 3.55 -13.38 1.71
N LEU A 97 4.58 -12.68 2.22
CA LEU A 97 4.65 -11.21 2.14
C LEU A 97 4.65 -10.72 0.69
N GLY A 98 5.31 -11.44 -0.22
CA GLY A 98 5.29 -11.15 -1.65
C GLY A 98 3.90 -11.34 -2.26
N ASP A 99 3.23 -12.44 -1.94
CA ASP A 99 1.85 -12.71 -2.38
C ASP A 99 0.91 -11.58 -1.92
N GLU A 100 0.95 -11.20 -0.64
CA GLU A 100 0.11 -10.14 -0.08
C GLU A 100 0.41 -8.77 -0.71
N LEU A 101 1.68 -8.40 -0.89
CA LEU A 101 2.05 -7.12 -1.49
C LEU A 101 1.62 -7.02 -2.96
N LEU A 102 1.85 -8.07 -3.74
CA LEU A 102 1.46 -8.08 -5.17
C LEU A 102 -0.06 -8.14 -5.33
N ASP A 103 -0.79 -8.78 -4.42
CA ASP A 103 -2.25 -8.73 -4.41
C ASP A 103 -2.77 -7.29 -4.19
N VAL A 104 -2.18 -6.53 -3.27
CA VAL A 104 -2.51 -5.11 -3.07
C VAL A 104 -2.18 -4.29 -4.32
N ILE A 105 -1.00 -4.47 -4.91
CA ILE A 105 -0.59 -3.76 -6.14
C ILE A 105 -1.56 -4.06 -7.28
N HIS A 106 -1.98 -5.31 -7.43
CA HIS A 106 -2.89 -5.73 -8.48
C HIS A 106 -4.33 -5.24 -8.27
N ARG A 107 -4.83 -5.26 -7.02
CA ARG A 107 -6.20 -4.81 -6.69
C ARG A 107 -6.36 -3.30 -6.70
N TYR A 108 -5.32 -2.55 -6.36
CA TYR A 108 -5.39 -1.11 -6.15
C TYR A 108 -4.34 -0.34 -6.99
N PRO A 109 -4.24 -0.55 -8.32
CA PRO A 109 -3.15 0.00 -9.13
C PRO A 109 -3.08 1.52 -9.11
N ASP A 110 -4.21 2.22 -9.13
CA ASP A 110 -4.25 3.68 -9.07
C ASP A 110 -3.82 4.22 -7.71
N HIS A 111 -4.25 3.57 -6.61
CA HIS A 111 -3.83 3.93 -5.26
C HIS A 111 -2.32 3.71 -5.07
N VAL A 112 -1.80 2.59 -5.56
CA VAL A 112 -0.36 2.29 -5.48
C VAL A 112 0.44 3.28 -6.32
N TRP A 113 -0.05 3.67 -7.49
CA TRP A 113 0.58 4.72 -8.27
C TRP A 113 0.66 6.04 -7.49
N VAL A 114 -0.45 6.50 -6.92
CA VAL A 114 -0.51 7.70 -6.08
C VAL A 114 0.42 7.57 -4.86
N PHE A 115 0.42 6.41 -4.20
CA PHE A 115 1.27 6.12 -3.05
C PHE A 115 2.77 6.25 -3.37
N LEU A 116 3.19 5.82 -4.55
CA LEU A 116 4.61 5.84 -4.94
C LEU A 116 5.06 7.19 -5.50
N HIS A 117 4.16 8.00 -6.08
CA HIS A 117 4.52 9.22 -6.80
C HIS A 117 4.08 10.51 -6.13
N GLU A 118 2.96 10.52 -5.42
CA GLU A 118 2.35 11.76 -4.92
C GLU A 118 2.59 12.00 -3.42
N PHE A 119 3.37 11.15 -2.72
CA PHE A 119 3.74 11.37 -1.33
C PHE A 119 4.49 12.70 -1.08
N PRO A 120 5.23 13.32 -2.05
CA PRO A 120 5.87 14.61 -1.82
C PRO A 120 4.87 15.76 -1.61
N ALA A 121 3.61 15.58 -2.01
CA ALA A 121 2.54 16.55 -1.80
C ALA A 121 1.92 16.49 -0.38
N LEU A 122 2.25 15.47 0.41
CA LEU A 122 1.86 15.40 1.82
C LEU A 122 2.72 16.35 2.66
N THR A 123 2.11 17.05 3.61
CA THR A 123 2.81 18.01 4.47
C THR A 123 2.51 17.78 5.97
N GLY A 124 3.31 18.37 6.84
CA GLY A 124 3.11 18.38 8.29
C GLY A 124 2.98 16.96 8.89
N GLU A 125 2.02 16.78 9.77
CA GLU A 125 1.77 15.50 10.45
C GLU A 125 1.41 14.35 9.49
N ARG A 126 0.84 14.67 8.31
CA ARG A 126 0.44 13.65 7.33
C ARG A 126 1.65 12.97 6.71
N VAL A 127 2.68 13.73 6.31
CA VAL A 127 3.91 13.15 5.77
C VAL A 127 4.68 12.36 6.84
N GLU A 128 4.68 12.81 8.08
CA GLU A 128 5.33 12.07 9.18
C GLU A 128 4.60 10.74 9.46
N ARG A 129 3.26 10.76 9.52
CA ARG A 129 2.46 9.54 9.66
C ARG A 129 2.71 8.57 8.50
N PHE A 130 2.74 9.05 7.26
CA PHE A 130 3.09 8.25 6.09
C PHE A 130 4.46 7.59 6.23
N ARG A 131 5.49 8.38 6.57
CA ARG A 131 6.86 7.88 6.77
C ARG A 131 6.95 6.82 7.86
N LEU A 132 6.27 7.04 9.00
CA LEU A 132 6.26 6.09 10.11
C LEU A 132 5.61 4.76 9.71
N ARG A 133 4.46 4.80 9.03
CA ARG A 133 3.75 3.60 8.57
C ARG A 133 4.55 2.83 7.53
N ARG A 134 5.11 3.53 6.54
CA ARG A 134 5.97 2.94 5.52
C ARG A 134 7.18 2.26 6.15
N ARG A 135 7.86 2.93 7.09
CA ARG A 135 8.99 2.34 7.81
C ARG A 135 8.57 1.14 8.66
N ALA A 136 7.37 1.15 9.22
CA ALA A 136 6.86 0.00 9.96
C ALA A 136 6.71 -1.24 9.05
N TYR A 137 6.21 -1.07 7.83
CA TYR A 137 6.12 -2.16 6.86
C TYR A 137 7.52 -2.63 6.39
N GLU A 138 8.42 -1.69 6.06
CA GLU A 138 9.80 -2.00 5.70
C GLU A 138 10.49 -2.86 6.78
N ARG A 139 10.28 -2.53 8.07
CA ARG A 139 10.80 -3.32 9.19
C ARG A 139 10.23 -4.72 9.27
N ARG A 140 8.94 -4.96 8.92
CA ARG A 140 8.38 -6.32 8.87
C ARG A 140 9.18 -7.23 7.93
N VAL A 141 9.53 -6.72 6.75
CA VAL A 141 10.35 -7.46 5.78
C VAL A 141 11.78 -7.63 6.31
N GLU A 142 12.36 -6.60 6.88
CA GLU A 142 13.71 -6.61 7.46
C GLU A 142 13.83 -7.62 8.62
N ASP A 143 12.82 -7.72 9.48
CA ASP A 143 12.81 -8.63 10.62
C ASP A 143 12.75 -10.09 10.18
N VAL A 144 11.98 -10.42 9.13
CA VAL A 144 11.97 -11.76 8.54
C VAL A 144 13.33 -12.11 7.93
N LEU A 145 13.97 -11.18 7.23
CA LEU A 145 15.31 -11.38 6.68
C LEU A 145 16.36 -11.56 7.76
N ARG A 146 16.27 -10.80 8.84
CA ARG A 146 17.16 -10.93 10.02
C ARG A 146 17.00 -12.30 10.65
N ALA A 147 15.78 -12.75 10.89
CA ALA A 147 15.50 -14.07 11.44
C ALA A 147 16.08 -15.19 10.55
N GLY A 148 16.02 -15.05 9.22
CA GLY A 148 16.61 -16.01 8.29
C GLY A 148 18.14 -16.04 8.35
N VAL A 149 18.80 -14.90 8.53
CA VAL A 149 20.25 -14.83 8.75
C VAL A 149 20.64 -15.45 10.10
N GLU A 150 19.92 -15.12 11.16
CA GLU A 150 20.18 -15.64 12.52
C GLU A 150 19.97 -17.15 12.61
N SER A 151 18.96 -17.70 11.93
CA SER A 151 18.71 -19.15 11.87
C SER A 151 19.70 -19.91 10.98
N GLY A 152 20.44 -19.19 10.13
CA GLY A 152 21.34 -19.78 9.11
C GLY A 152 20.62 -20.29 7.87
N GLU A 153 19.31 -20.01 7.71
CA GLU A 153 18.57 -20.31 6.49
C GLU A 153 19.05 -19.43 5.33
N PHE A 154 19.37 -18.16 5.65
CA PHE A 154 19.95 -17.22 4.71
C PHE A 154 21.45 -17.03 5.00
N ARG A 155 22.23 -16.81 3.93
CA ARG A 155 23.63 -16.41 4.05
C ARG A 155 23.76 -15.04 4.75
N GLN A 156 24.94 -14.69 5.17
CA GLN A 156 25.21 -13.37 5.73
C GLN A 156 24.95 -12.30 4.67
N VAL A 157 23.84 -11.60 4.83
CA VAL A 157 23.43 -10.40 4.07
C VAL A 157 23.03 -9.32 5.04
N ASP A 158 23.15 -8.06 4.62
CA ASP A 158 22.58 -6.94 5.38
C ASP A 158 21.04 -6.97 5.24
N PRO A 159 20.26 -7.23 6.32
CA PRO A 159 18.80 -7.35 6.24
C PRO A 159 18.13 -6.05 5.76
N TRP A 160 18.70 -4.90 6.10
CA TRP A 160 18.18 -3.59 5.68
C TRP A 160 18.31 -3.40 4.16
N LEU A 161 19.48 -3.76 3.59
CA LEU A 161 19.71 -3.67 2.14
C LEU A 161 18.90 -4.71 1.37
N ALA A 162 18.85 -5.93 1.90
CA ALA A 162 18.08 -7.03 1.31
C ALA A 162 16.57 -6.71 1.29
N ALA A 163 16.01 -6.10 2.35
CA ALA A 163 14.62 -5.65 2.38
C ALA A 163 14.33 -4.61 1.28
N ARG A 164 15.25 -3.70 1.02
CA ARG A 164 15.10 -2.71 -0.06
C ARG A 164 15.14 -3.32 -1.44
N ALA A 165 16.01 -4.30 -1.66
CA ALA A 165 16.06 -5.04 -2.92
C ALA A 165 14.74 -5.81 -3.14
N TRP A 166 14.25 -6.49 -2.10
CA TRP A 166 12.97 -7.21 -2.14
C TRP A 166 11.80 -6.27 -2.44
N LEU A 167 11.69 -5.16 -1.70
CA LEU A 167 10.63 -4.15 -1.91
C LEU A 167 10.73 -3.50 -3.30
N GLY A 168 11.95 -3.20 -3.76
CA GLY A 168 12.18 -2.62 -5.09
C GLY A 168 11.68 -3.52 -6.21
N MET A 169 11.98 -4.83 -6.11
CA MET A 169 11.54 -5.82 -7.07
C MET A 169 10.00 -5.92 -7.13
N HIS A 170 9.33 -6.01 -5.99
CA HIS A 170 7.87 -6.10 -5.93
C HIS A 170 7.19 -4.80 -6.31
N ASN A 171 7.62 -3.66 -5.77
CA ASN A 171 7.00 -2.38 -6.07
C ASN A 171 7.07 -2.02 -7.55
N TYR A 172 8.15 -2.38 -8.26
CA TYR A 172 8.28 -2.06 -9.69
C TYR A 172 7.20 -2.70 -10.56
N THR A 173 6.52 -3.74 -10.07
CA THR A 173 5.46 -4.45 -10.79
C THR A 173 4.25 -3.56 -11.11
N TYR A 174 4.02 -2.47 -10.37
CA TYR A 174 2.92 -1.55 -10.65
C TYR A 174 2.95 -0.98 -12.09
N LEU A 175 4.12 -0.95 -12.74
CA LEU A 175 4.27 -0.46 -14.11
C LEU A 175 3.67 -1.41 -15.15
N TRP A 176 3.75 -2.71 -14.92
CA TRP A 176 3.45 -3.71 -15.94
C TRP A 176 2.44 -4.79 -15.53
N LEU A 177 2.26 -5.08 -14.23
CA LEU A 177 1.25 -6.01 -13.74
C LEU A 177 -0.12 -5.29 -13.72
N LYS A 178 -0.95 -5.56 -14.72
CA LYS A 178 -2.24 -4.88 -14.88
C LYS A 178 -3.41 -5.81 -14.57
N PRO A 179 -4.48 -5.31 -13.93
CA PRO A 179 -5.74 -6.03 -13.80
C PRO A 179 -6.28 -6.43 -15.19
N GLY A 180 -6.71 -7.69 -15.33
CA GLY A 180 -7.18 -8.23 -16.62
C GLY A 180 -6.08 -8.52 -17.65
N GLY A 181 -4.79 -8.39 -17.27
CA GLY A 181 -3.65 -8.85 -18.06
C GLY A 181 -3.51 -10.37 -18.04
N GLY A 182 -2.56 -10.89 -18.80
CA GLY A 182 -2.29 -12.33 -18.91
C GLY A 182 -1.64 -12.96 -17.66
N LEU A 183 -1.23 -12.15 -16.67
CA LEU A 183 -0.58 -12.60 -15.43
C LEU A 183 -1.40 -12.17 -14.23
N THR A 184 -1.53 -13.06 -13.25
CA THR A 184 -2.08 -12.76 -11.92
C THR A 184 -0.96 -12.35 -10.96
N ALA A 185 -1.32 -11.78 -9.81
CA ALA A 185 -0.36 -11.48 -8.75
C ALA A 185 0.44 -12.74 -8.33
N ARG A 186 -0.21 -13.90 -8.23
CA ARG A 186 0.43 -15.17 -7.88
C ARG A 186 1.40 -15.68 -8.93
N ASP A 187 1.12 -15.46 -10.23
CA ASP A 187 2.02 -15.87 -11.31
C ASP A 187 3.36 -15.11 -11.25
N VAL A 188 3.37 -13.95 -10.60
CA VAL A 188 4.57 -13.11 -10.42
C VAL A 188 5.21 -13.34 -9.05
N ALA A 189 4.42 -13.42 -7.98
CA ALA A 189 4.93 -13.50 -6.62
C ALA A 189 5.83 -14.73 -6.40
N ARG A 190 5.39 -15.90 -6.87
CA ARG A 190 6.16 -17.14 -6.70
C ARG A 190 7.52 -17.12 -7.39
N PRO A 191 7.64 -16.80 -8.70
CA PRO A 191 8.94 -16.63 -9.34
C PRO A 191 9.83 -15.57 -8.67
N PHE A 192 9.25 -14.47 -8.22
CA PHE A 192 10.00 -13.43 -7.51
C PHE A 192 10.55 -13.93 -6.17
N ALA A 193 9.71 -14.62 -5.39
CA ALA A 193 10.14 -15.25 -4.14
C ALA A 193 11.26 -16.26 -4.39
N GLU A 194 11.11 -17.12 -5.40
CA GLU A 194 12.13 -18.13 -5.75
C GLU A 194 13.47 -17.48 -6.14
N ILE A 195 13.46 -16.48 -7.02
CA ILE A 195 14.66 -15.77 -7.45
C ILE A 195 15.34 -15.09 -6.25
N PHE A 196 14.56 -14.42 -5.40
CA PHE A 196 15.11 -13.69 -4.25
C PHE A 196 15.66 -14.67 -3.19
N ILE A 197 14.88 -15.68 -2.80
CA ILE A 197 15.27 -16.65 -1.78
C ILE A 197 16.52 -17.41 -2.22
N ARG A 198 16.61 -17.88 -3.47
CA ARG A 198 17.84 -18.51 -3.99
C ARG A 198 19.04 -17.57 -3.93
N GLY A 199 18.84 -16.26 -4.14
CA GLY A 199 19.89 -15.25 -4.05
C GLY A 199 20.40 -15.02 -2.63
N VAL A 200 19.56 -15.22 -1.61
CA VAL A 200 19.92 -15.02 -0.19
C VAL A 200 20.14 -16.31 0.59
N SER A 201 19.76 -17.46 0.05
CA SER A 201 19.99 -18.76 0.68
C SER A 201 21.48 -19.02 0.90
N GLY A 202 21.80 -19.62 2.04
CA GLY A 202 23.15 -20.09 2.34
C GLY A 202 23.58 -21.23 1.38
N PRO A 203 24.88 -21.58 1.33
CA PRO A 203 25.32 -22.78 0.67
C PRO A 203 24.57 -23.97 1.31
N GLY A 204 23.88 -24.75 0.48
CA GLY A 204 23.09 -25.88 0.93
C GLY A 204 23.94 -26.76 1.87
N ARG A 205 23.34 -27.12 3.02
CA ARG A 205 23.90 -28.14 3.92
C ARG A 205 23.68 -29.51 3.34
#